data_b3a95caa3a12d1f1f27fb0f94a1d36e1
#
_entry.id   b3a95caa3a12d1f1f27fb0f94a1d36e1
#
_cell.length_a   1.000
_cell.length_b   1.000
_cell.length_c   1.000
_cell.angle_alpha   90.00
_cell.angle_beta   90.00
_cell.angle_gamma   90.00
#
_symmetry.space_group_name_H-M   'P 1'
#
loop_
_entity.id
_entity.type
_entity.pdbx_description
1 polymer ?
#
loop_
_entity_poly.entity_id
_entity_poly.type
_entity_poly.pdbx_seq_one_letter_code
_entity_poly.pdbx_strand_id
1 'polypeptide(L)'
;DGVCGPATIRALGLLGRRITGGSAHNIQERERVRNAGPKLAGKRVVIDPALSGGDAGQLVKGRFGDISEQEILWDLTQRIEGRMIAAGMETIISRPRTSDADVKSRAELANAFDADMVISLACDSYPNEKANGVATFYFGSESGNSSLIGETLSGFIQREIVARTELLDCGNHGRTWDLLRLTQMPVIQIVLGYLTNPEDIKILTNPSRRDDIAEAIVIAVKRMYLMEQDTAVTGAYKFSELLHAEQA
;
A
#
# COMPACT_ATOMS: atom_id res chain seq x y z
N ASP A 1 -6.40 25.80 39.87
CA ASP A 1 -7.31 24.90 40.60
C ASP A 1 -7.03 23.41 40.31
N GLY A 2 -6.09 23.09 39.44
CA GLY A 2 -5.66 21.71 39.16
C GLY A 2 -6.70 20.85 38.40
N VAL A 3 -7.80 21.42 37.93
CA VAL A 3 -8.84 20.70 37.19
C VAL A 3 -8.69 20.93 35.71
N CYS A 4 -8.53 19.84 34.96
CA CYS A 4 -8.44 19.92 33.49
C CYS A 4 -9.85 20.10 32.90
N GLY A 5 -10.22 21.34 32.62
CA GLY A 5 -11.52 21.71 32.07
C GLY A 5 -11.63 21.47 30.55
N PRO A 6 -12.86 21.53 29.96
CA PRO A 6 -13.08 21.31 28.54
C PRO A 6 -12.29 22.23 27.60
N ALA A 7 -11.93 23.44 28.06
CA ALA A 7 -11.08 24.37 27.32
C ALA A 7 -9.64 23.88 27.25
N THR A 8 -9.10 23.34 28.35
CA THR A 8 -7.74 22.78 28.42
C THR A 8 -7.64 21.53 27.55
N ILE A 9 -8.66 20.66 27.58
CA ILE A 9 -8.72 19.45 26.75
C ILE A 9 -8.74 19.82 25.25
N ARG A 10 -9.50 20.87 24.87
CA ARG A 10 -9.50 21.38 23.50
C ARG A 10 -8.16 21.97 23.08
N ALA A 11 -7.52 22.74 23.97
CA ALA A 11 -6.19 23.33 23.70
C ALA A 11 -5.12 22.25 23.55
N LEU A 12 -5.14 21.22 24.40
CA LEU A 12 -4.24 20.05 24.31
C LEU A 12 -4.49 19.24 23.01
N GLY A 13 -5.75 19.07 22.61
CA GLY A 13 -6.11 18.44 21.33
C GLY A 13 -5.63 19.22 20.11
N LEU A 14 -5.63 20.56 20.18
CA LEU A 14 -5.09 21.43 19.12
C LEU A 14 -3.54 21.41 19.10
N LEU A 15 -2.90 21.34 20.26
CA LEU A 15 -1.46 21.17 20.36
C LEU A 15 -1.01 19.80 19.86
N GLY A 16 -1.74 18.74 20.18
CA GLY A 16 -1.47 17.37 19.70
C GLY A 16 -1.59 17.24 18.17
N ARG A 17 -2.45 18.04 17.53
CA ARG A 17 -2.55 18.11 16.06
C ARG A 17 -1.43 18.92 15.39
N ARG A 18 -0.80 19.84 16.12
CA ARG A 18 0.31 20.68 15.63
C ARG A 18 1.69 20.06 15.89
N ILE A 19 1.80 19.21 16.89
CA ILE A 19 3.05 18.52 17.20
C ILE A 19 3.09 17.22 16.36
N THR A 20 3.55 17.33 15.13
CA THR A 20 4.01 16.21 14.29
C THR A 20 5.33 15.61 14.78
N GLY A 21 5.86 16.06 15.91
CA GLY A 21 6.99 15.51 16.63
C GLY A 21 6.52 14.33 17.48
N GLY A 22 6.82 13.13 17.02
CA GLY A 22 6.31 11.87 17.49
C GLY A 22 6.29 11.69 19.00
N SER A 23 5.23 11.07 19.48
CA SER A 23 5.22 10.40 20.78
C SER A 23 6.41 9.43 20.83
N ALA A 24 6.94 9.16 22.02
CA ALA A 24 8.04 8.18 22.20
C ALA A 24 7.70 6.82 21.53
N HIS A 25 6.42 6.47 21.48
CA HIS A 25 5.91 5.30 20.76
C HIS A 25 6.16 5.38 19.23
N ASN A 26 5.88 6.52 18.60
CA ASN A 26 6.11 6.70 17.16
C ASN A 26 7.60 6.70 16.80
N ILE A 27 8.46 7.17 17.67
CA ILE A 27 9.92 7.12 17.48
C ILE A 27 10.41 5.69 17.57
N GLN A 28 9.97 4.94 18.59
CA GLN A 28 10.31 3.52 18.75
C GLN A 28 9.78 2.67 17.59
N GLU A 29 8.56 2.94 17.13
CA GLU A 29 7.99 2.25 15.97
C GLU A 29 8.78 2.52 14.70
N ARG A 30 9.18 3.78 14.45
CA ARG A 30 10.04 4.15 13.31
C ARG A 30 11.40 3.47 13.37
N GLU A 31 12.02 3.39 14.54
CA GLU A 31 13.28 2.68 14.71
C GLU A 31 13.14 1.17 14.49
N ARG A 32 12.07 0.55 15.00
CA ARG A 32 11.77 -0.87 14.76
C ARG A 32 11.58 -1.14 13.28
N VAL A 33 10.80 -0.31 12.57
CA VAL A 33 10.60 -0.41 11.12
C VAL A 33 11.93 -0.24 10.36
N ARG A 34 12.77 0.70 10.77
CA ARG A 34 14.10 0.90 10.17
C ARG A 34 15.01 -0.33 10.35
N ASN A 35 14.95 -0.97 11.51
CA ASN A 35 15.74 -2.12 11.85
C ASN A 35 15.17 -3.47 11.38
N ALA A 36 14.01 -3.47 10.71
CA ALA A 36 13.36 -4.68 10.21
C ALA A 36 14.05 -5.26 8.94
N GLY A 37 14.94 -4.51 8.29
CA GLY A 37 15.59 -4.92 7.06
C GLY A 37 16.12 -6.37 7.06
N PRO A 38 16.91 -6.80 8.07
CA PRO A 38 17.44 -8.17 8.09
C PRO A 38 16.36 -9.28 8.15
N LYS A 39 15.18 -8.95 8.62
CA LYS A 39 14.05 -9.90 8.78
C LYS A 39 13.22 -10.05 7.50
N LEU A 40 13.45 -9.20 6.51
CA LEU A 40 12.81 -9.24 5.20
C LEU A 40 13.64 -9.99 4.17
N ALA A 41 14.86 -10.41 4.54
CA ALA A 41 15.74 -11.15 3.65
C ALA A 41 15.08 -12.45 3.17
N GLY A 42 15.08 -12.64 1.85
CA GLY A 42 14.47 -13.79 1.20
C GLY A 42 12.95 -13.73 1.01
N LYS A 43 12.28 -12.64 1.45
CA LYS A 43 10.87 -12.42 1.11
C LYS A 43 10.73 -12.03 -0.34
N ARG A 44 9.80 -12.69 -1.05
CA ARG A 44 9.62 -12.60 -2.50
C ARG A 44 8.39 -11.77 -2.81
N VAL A 45 8.56 -10.65 -3.50
CA VAL A 45 7.50 -9.70 -3.81
C VAL A 45 7.40 -9.47 -5.32
N VAL A 46 6.20 -9.59 -5.87
CA VAL A 46 5.92 -9.14 -7.23
C VAL A 46 5.31 -7.75 -7.19
N ILE A 47 5.89 -6.83 -7.98
CA ILE A 47 5.33 -5.50 -8.16
C ILE A 47 4.70 -5.45 -9.54
N ASP A 48 3.41 -5.10 -9.58
CA ASP A 48 2.58 -5.19 -10.77
C ASP A 48 2.07 -3.81 -11.21
N PRO A 49 2.64 -3.20 -12.26
CA PRO A 49 2.01 -2.06 -12.93
C PRO A 49 0.81 -2.55 -13.76
N ALA A 50 -0.42 -2.20 -13.32
CA ALA A 50 -1.66 -2.85 -13.79
C ALA A 50 -1.98 -2.68 -15.28
N LEU A 51 -1.53 -1.62 -15.94
CA LEU A 51 -1.75 -1.43 -17.37
C LEU A 51 -0.96 -2.45 -18.20
N SER A 52 -1.49 -2.84 -19.35
CA SER A 52 -0.72 -3.56 -20.36
C SER A 52 0.35 -2.63 -20.96
N GLY A 53 1.50 -3.18 -21.39
CA GLY A 53 2.60 -2.37 -21.90
C GLY A 53 2.32 -1.66 -23.23
N GLY A 54 1.31 -2.13 -23.99
CA GLY A 54 0.81 -1.47 -25.20
C GLY A 54 -0.19 -0.35 -24.94
N ASP A 55 -0.72 -0.27 -23.71
CA ASP A 55 -1.63 0.78 -23.29
C ASP A 55 -0.86 1.82 -22.45
N ALA A 56 -0.69 3.01 -23.02
CA ALA A 56 -0.09 4.14 -22.28
C ALA A 56 -1.00 4.69 -21.19
N GLY A 57 -2.25 4.29 -21.14
CA GLY A 57 -3.26 4.87 -20.28
C GLY A 57 -3.55 6.32 -20.62
N GLN A 58 -4.08 7.06 -19.67
CA GLN A 58 -4.40 8.46 -19.82
C GLN A 58 -3.14 9.34 -19.79
N LEU A 59 -3.05 10.30 -20.72
CA LEU A 59 -2.06 11.37 -20.66
C LEU A 59 -2.59 12.51 -19.80
N VAL A 60 -1.84 12.90 -18.79
CA VAL A 60 -2.21 13.98 -17.88
C VAL A 60 -1.20 15.12 -17.93
N LYS A 61 -1.68 16.34 -17.78
CA LYS A 61 -0.86 17.55 -17.72
C LYS A 61 -0.43 17.82 -16.29
N GLY A 62 0.83 17.62 -16.00
CA GLY A 62 1.41 17.89 -14.71
C GLY A 62 2.22 19.18 -14.64
N ARG A 63 2.49 19.69 -13.44
CA ARG A 63 3.36 20.85 -13.24
C ARG A 63 4.79 20.62 -13.75
N PHE A 64 5.22 19.36 -13.82
CA PHE A 64 6.57 18.97 -14.22
C PHE A 64 6.64 18.48 -15.67
N GLY A 65 5.59 18.68 -16.44
CA GLY A 65 5.41 18.23 -17.82
C GLY A 65 4.27 17.23 -17.97
N ASP A 66 3.91 16.92 -19.21
CA ASP A 66 2.91 15.91 -19.50
C ASP A 66 3.49 14.52 -19.20
N ILE A 67 2.69 13.66 -18.59
CA ILE A 67 3.09 12.31 -18.20
C ILE A 67 1.93 11.34 -18.44
N SER A 68 2.21 10.15 -18.94
CA SER A 68 1.21 9.10 -19.11
C SER A 68 0.99 8.33 -17.83
N GLU A 69 -0.19 7.71 -17.69
CA GLU A 69 -0.48 6.80 -16.60
C GLU A 69 0.56 5.68 -16.49
N GLN A 70 0.95 5.10 -17.61
CA GLN A 70 1.99 4.07 -17.67
C GLN A 70 3.32 4.56 -17.08
N GLU A 71 3.71 5.81 -17.35
CA GLU A 71 4.95 6.38 -16.80
C GLU A 71 4.86 6.61 -15.29
N ILE A 72 3.69 7.04 -14.79
CA ILE A 72 3.44 7.18 -13.35
C ILE A 72 3.60 5.83 -12.65
N LEU A 73 2.89 4.81 -13.16
CA LEU A 73 2.92 3.47 -12.58
C LEU A 73 4.31 2.83 -12.67
N TRP A 74 5.01 3.03 -13.78
CA TRP A 74 6.35 2.50 -13.97
C TRP A 74 7.38 3.16 -13.04
N ASP A 75 7.36 4.47 -12.92
CA ASP A 75 8.23 5.21 -11.99
C ASP A 75 8.01 4.75 -10.54
N LEU A 76 6.75 4.60 -10.12
CA LEU A 76 6.42 4.06 -8.80
C LEU A 76 6.92 2.63 -8.60
N THR A 77 6.71 1.76 -9.61
CA THR A 77 7.19 0.37 -9.59
C THR A 77 8.70 0.32 -9.32
N GLN A 78 9.50 1.10 -10.06
CA GLN A 78 10.95 1.14 -9.89
C GLN A 78 11.38 1.68 -8.52
N ARG A 79 10.68 2.69 -7.99
CA ARG A 79 10.96 3.24 -6.65
C ARG A 79 10.68 2.24 -5.55
N ILE A 80 9.59 1.48 -5.66
CA ILE A 80 9.22 0.44 -4.70
C ILE A 80 10.23 -0.71 -4.79
N GLU A 81 10.52 -1.21 -5.99
CA GLU A 81 11.48 -2.28 -6.24
C GLU A 81 12.83 -1.98 -5.62
N GLY A 82 13.42 -0.82 -5.93
CA GLY A 82 14.73 -0.43 -5.39
C GLY A 82 14.76 -0.39 -3.87
N ARG A 83 13.69 0.09 -3.22
CA ARG A 83 13.58 0.12 -1.75
C ARG A 83 13.40 -1.26 -1.14
N MET A 84 12.65 -2.14 -1.79
CA MET A 84 12.44 -3.51 -1.31
C MET A 84 13.73 -4.33 -1.44
N ILE A 85 14.44 -4.22 -2.55
CA ILE A 85 15.77 -4.84 -2.73
C ILE A 85 16.75 -4.32 -1.67
N ALA A 86 16.79 -3.02 -1.43
CA ALA A 86 17.62 -2.43 -0.38
C ALA A 86 17.26 -2.91 1.05
N ALA A 87 16.02 -3.37 1.25
CA ALA A 87 15.58 -3.99 2.49
C ALA A 87 15.86 -5.51 2.56
N GLY A 88 16.48 -6.09 1.54
CA GLY A 88 16.85 -7.51 1.47
C GLY A 88 15.79 -8.43 0.88
N MET A 89 14.72 -7.90 0.31
CA MET A 89 13.70 -8.69 -0.38
C MET A 89 14.14 -9.07 -1.79
N GLU A 90 13.62 -10.18 -2.29
CA GLU A 90 13.68 -10.56 -3.70
C GLU A 90 12.47 -10.00 -4.42
N THR A 91 12.68 -9.20 -5.46
CA THR A 91 11.58 -8.58 -6.20
C THR A 91 11.66 -8.88 -7.68
N ILE A 92 10.49 -9.06 -8.30
CA ILE A 92 10.34 -9.03 -9.76
C ILE A 92 9.17 -8.12 -10.13
N ILE A 93 9.24 -7.59 -11.35
CA ILE A 93 8.13 -6.84 -11.94
C ILE A 93 7.30 -7.82 -12.78
N SER A 94 5.96 -7.77 -12.64
CA SER A 94 5.04 -8.72 -13.27
C SER A 94 5.10 -8.75 -14.80
N ARG A 95 5.57 -7.68 -15.42
CA ARG A 95 5.72 -7.55 -16.86
C ARG A 95 6.82 -6.56 -17.24
N PRO A 96 7.51 -6.71 -18.37
CA PRO A 96 8.34 -5.66 -18.95
C PRO A 96 7.52 -4.39 -19.26
N ARG A 97 8.18 -3.23 -19.32
CA ARG A 97 7.51 -1.93 -19.54
C ARG A 97 6.65 -1.90 -20.82
N THR A 98 7.07 -2.57 -21.87
CA THR A 98 6.43 -2.57 -23.19
C THR A 98 5.67 -3.87 -23.50
N SER A 99 5.50 -4.76 -22.52
CA SER A 99 4.82 -6.04 -22.73
C SER A 99 3.31 -5.94 -22.60
N ASP A 100 2.58 -6.62 -23.48
CA ASP A 100 1.11 -6.74 -23.45
C ASP A 100 0.61 -7.91 -22.59
N ALA A 101 1.35 -8.24 -21.52
CA ALA A 101 0.96 -9.29 -20.61
C ALA A 101 -0.42 -9.00 -19.99
N ASP A 102 -1.35 -9.92 -20.21
CA ASP A 102 -2.69 -9.86 -19.64
C ASP A 102 -2.68 -10.21 -18.13
N VAL A 103 -3.80 -10.02 -17.48
CA VAL A 103 -3.95 -10.29 -16.03
C VAL A 103 -3.61 -11.73 -15.68
N LYS A 104 -3.99 -12.68 -16.54
CA LYS A 104 -3.74 -14.12 -16.31
C LYS A 104 -2.24 -14.42 -16.36
N SER A 105 -1.54 -13.94 -17.38
CA SER A 105 -0.09 -14.13 -17.51
C SER A 105 0.68 -13.51 -16.34
N ARG A 106 0.24 -12.36 -15.83
CA ARG A 106 0.84 -11.70 -14.67
C ARG A 106 0.60 -12.47 -13.38
N ALA A 107 -0.59 -13.05 -13.22
CA ALA A 107 -0.91 -13.94 -12.10
C ALA A 107 -0.10 -15.24 -12.16
N GLU A 108 0.02 -15.85 -13.34
CA GLU A 108 0.83 -17.06 -13.57
C GLU A 108 2.31 -16.82 -13.26
N LEU A 109 2.85 -15.65 -13.64
CA LEU A 109 4.23 -15.28 -13.30
C LEU A 109 4.42 -15.17 -11.79
N ALA A 110 3.48 -14.53 -11.08
CA ALA A 110 3.55 -14.41 -9.62
C ALA A 110 3.49 -15.79 -8.93
N ASN A 111 2.61 -16.68 -9.41
CA ASN A 111 2.51 -18.06 -8.92
C ASN A 111 3.79 -18.86 -9.19
N ALA A 112 4.36 -18.73 -10.40
CA ALA A 112 5.60 -19.41 -10.78
C ALA A 112 6.83 -18.89 -10.01
N PHE A 113 6.84 -17.62 -9.65
CA PHE A 113 7.86 -17.03 -8.80
C PHE A 113 7.72 -17.45 -7.34
N ASP A 114 6.60 -18.06 -6.95
CA ASP A 114 6.29 -18.43 -5.57
C ASP A 114 6.43 -17.20 -4.64
N ALA A 115 5.77 -16.11 -5.00
CA ALA A 115 5.85 -14.85 -4.27
C ALA A 115 5.16 -14.95 -2.90
N ASP A 116 5.69 -14.25 -1.89
CA ASP A 116 5.00 -14.07 -0.59
C ASP A 116 3.82 -13.10 -0.72
N MET A 117 3.88 -12.16 -1.67
CA MET A 117 2.81 -11.20 -1.97
C MET A 117 2.95 -10.55 -3.35
N VAL A 118 1.84 -9.98 -3.82
CA VAL A 118 1.80 -9.13 -5.02
C VAL A 118 1.28 -7.73 -4.64
N ILE A 119 1.97 -6.69 -5.09
CA ILE A 119 1.54 -5.29 -4.97
C ILE A 119 1.25 -4.77 -6.36
N SER A 120 -0.04 -4.57 -6.66
CA SER A 120 -0.51 -4.06 -7.95
C SER A 120 -0.84 -2.58 -7.84
N LEU A 121 -0.36 -1.79 -8.80
CA LEU A 121 -0.51 -0.34 -8.86
C LEU A 121 -1.40 0.03 -10.04
N ALA A 122 -2.44 0.81 -9.79
CA ALA A 122 -3.36 1.32 -10.81
C ALA A 122 -3.72 2.78 -10.53
N CYS A 123 -4.14 3.50 -11.55
CA CYS A 123 -4.92 4.72 -11.42
C CYS A 123 -6.36 4.46 -11.89
N ASP A 124 -7.25 5.38 -11.62
CA ASP A 124 -8.64 5.34 -12.09
C ASP A 124 -9.00 6.63 -12.83
N SER A 125 -10.11 6.59 -13.54
CA SER A 125 -10.67 7.73 -14.24
C SER A 125 -12.19 7.69 -14.14
N TYR A 126 -12.80 8.81 -13.80
CA TYR A 126 -14.24 8.89 -13.67
C TYR A 126 -14.76 10.18 -14.31
N PRO A 127 -15.93 10.15 -15.01
CA PRO A 127 -16.47 11.35 -15.69
C PRO A 127 -16.72 12.53 -14.75
N ASN A 128 -17.01 12.27 -13.48
CA ASN A 128 -17.14 13.32 -12.47
C ASN A 128 -15.77 13.62 -11.84
N GLU A 129 -15.21 14.79 -12.14
CA GLU A 129 -13.92 15.26 -11.62
C GLU A 129 -13.86 15.39 -10.09
N LYS A 130 -14.99 15.25 -9.38
CA LYS A 130 -15.03 15.22 -7.91
C LYS A 130 -14.60 13.87 -7.33
N ALA A 131 -14.59 12.80 -8.13
CA ALA A 131 -14.04 11.52 -7.70
C ALA A 131 -12.52 11.69 -7.47
N ASN A 132 -12.05 11.38 -6.27
CA ASN A 132 -10.66 11.57 -5.87
C ASN A 132 -10.25 10.61 -4.76
N GLY A 133 -8.96 10.49 -4.54
CA GLY A 133 -8.39 9.79 -3.40
C GLY A 133 -7.88 8.38 -3.72
N VAL A 134 -7.21 7.80 -2.73
CA VAL A 134 -6.58 6.48 -2.79
C VAL A 134 -7.46 5.42 -2.16
N ALA A 135 -7.57 4.26 -2.80
CA ALA A 135 -8.24 3.08 -2.27
C ALA A 135 -7.36 1.84 -2.46
N THR A 136 -7.42 0.91 -1.51
CA THR A 136 -6.74 -0.38 -1.61
C THR A 136 -7.75 -1.52 -1.67
N PHE A 137 -7.40 -2.57 -2.40
CA PHE A 137 -8.27 -3.70 -2.64
C PHE A 137 -7.53 -5.01 -2.36
N TYR A 138 -8.24 -5.96 -1.75
CA TYR A 138 -7.77 -7.29 -1.46
C TYR A 138 -8.81 -8.35 -1.86
N PHE A 139 -8.44 -9.61 -1.91
CA PHE A 139 -9.40 -10.67 -2.18
C PHE A 139 -10.40 -10.79 -1.04
N GLY A 140 -11.66 -10.57 -1.35
CA GLY A 140 -12.79 -10.74 -0.43
C GLY A 140 -14.09 -10.87 -1.18
N SER A 141 -14.86 -11.93 -0.86
CA SER A 141 -16.16 -12.22 -1.47
C SER A 141 -17.30 -11.97 -0.50
N GLU A 142 -18.48 -11.69 -1.02
CA GLU A 142 -19.72 -11.55 -0.24
C GLU A 142 -20.10 -12.85 0.52
N SER A 143 -19.58 -14.00 0.07
CA SER A 143 -19.78 -15.31 0.73
C SER A 143 -18.91 -15.53 1.98
N GLY A 144 -18.14 -14.51 2.39
CA GLY A 144 -17.31 -14.55 3.60
C GLY A 144 -15.89 -15.10 3.39
N ASN A 145 -15.52 -15.52 2.18
CA ASN A 145 -14.16 -15.90 1.87
C ASN A 145 -13.31 -14.64 1.63
N SER A 146 -12.30 -14.40 2.45
CA SER A 146 -11.41 -13.26 2.30
C SER A 146 -9.96 -13.61 2.65
N SER A 147 -9.03 -12.86 2.09
CA SER A 147 -7.61 -12.92 2.46
C SER A 147 -7.37 -12.02 3.67
N LEU A 148 -7.22 -12.60 4.84
CA LEU A 148 -6.95 -11.85 6.07
C LEU A 148 -5.61 -11.09 6.00
N ILE A 149 -4.59 -11.73 5.43
CA ILE A 149 -3.27 -11.08 5.20
C ILE A 149 -3.44 -9.94 4.21
N GLY A 150 -4.20 -10.15 3.12
CA GLY A 150 -4.50 -9.12 2.13
C GLY A 150 -5.25 -7.94 2.75
N GLU A 151 -6.25 -8.18 3.60
CA GLU A 151 -7.01 -7.15 4.32
C GLU A 151 -6.10 -6.36 5.26
N THR A 152 -5.30 -7.04 6.07
CA THR A 152 -4.39 -6.39 7.03
C THR A 152 -3.35 -5.52 6.31
N LEU A 153 -2.68 -6.06 5.29
CA LEU A 153 -1.66 -5.33 4.54
C LEU A 153 -2.25 -4.18 3.74
N SER A 154 -3.42 -4.37 3.11
CA SER A 154 -4.12 -3.29 2.40
C SER A 154 -4.47 -2.13 3.34
N GLY A 155 -4.93 -2.43 4.56
CA GLY A 155 -5.20 -1.42 5.59
C GLY A 155 -3.93 -0.69 6.06
N PHE A 156 -2.78 -1.35 6.13
CA PHE A 156 -1.50 -0.68 6.43
C PHE A 156 -1.07 0.23 5.29
N ILE A 157 -1.11 -0.25 4.05
CA ILE A 157 -0.75 0.53 2.87
C ILE A 157 -1.65 1.78 2.78
N GLN A 158 -2.97 1.60 2.91
CA GLN A 158 -3.92 2.70 2.88
C GLN A 158 -3.56 3.80 3.89
N ARG A 159 -3.37 3.42 5.16
CA ARG A 159 -3.02 4.38 6.23
C ARG A 159 -1.69 5.07 6.01
N GLU A 160 -0.67 4.34 5.52
CA GLU A 160 0.65 4.92 5.30
C GLU A 160 0.66 5.92 4.14
N ILE A 161 -0.07 5.64 3.05
CA ILE A 161 -0.20 6.56 1.92
C ILE A 161 -0.95 7.82 2.37
N VAL A 162 -2.11 7.67 3.00
CA VAL A 162 -2.93 8.81 3.49
C VAL A 162 -2.16 9.66 4.51
N ALA A 163 -1.37 9.05 5.38
CA ALA A 163 -0.59 9.78 6.38
C ALA A 163 0.57 10.61 5.80
N ARG A 164 1.04 10.29 4.58
CA ARG A 164 2.21 10.95 3.93
C ARG A 164 1.85 11.79 2.73
N THR A 165 0.62 11.68 2.25
CA THR A 165 0.14 12.42 1.10
C THR A 165 -1.13 13.19 1.45
N GLU A 166 -1.56 14.06 0.56
CA GLU A 166 -2.83 14.77 0.66
C GLU A 166 -3.99 14.02 -0.01
N LEU A 167 -3.77 12.76 -0.43
CA LEU A 167 -4.81 11.93 -1.05
C LEU A 167 -5.94 11.64 -0.05
N LEU A 168 -7.17 11.75 -0.52
CA LEU A 168 -8.35 11.40 0.29
C LEU A 168 -8.34 9.90 0.61
N ASP A 169 -8.68 9.55 1.84
CA ASP A 169 -8.83 8.17 2.27
C ASP A 169 -10.16 7.59 1.76
N CYS A 170 -10.08 6.71 0.78
CA CYS A 170 -11.22 5.95 0.25
C CYS A 170 -11.30 4.53 0.82
N GLY A 171 -10.47 4.19 1.82
CA GLY A 171 -10.53 2.93 2.55
C GLY A 171 -9.93 1.72 1.82
N ASN A 172 -10.08 0.55 2.46
CA ASN A 172 -9.69 -0.74 1.89
C ASN A 172 -10.92 -1.64 1.72
N HIS A 173 -10.98 -2.37 0.59
CA HIS A 173 -12.19 -3.08 0.16
C HIS A 173 -11.89 -4.49 -0.35
N GLY A 174 -12.74 -5.45 0.06
CA GLY A 174 -12.75 -6.79 -0.53
C GLY A 174 -13.33 -6.79 -1.94
N ARG A 175 -12.65 -7.47 -2.89
CA ARG A 175 -13.08 -7.66 -4.29
C ARG A 175 -12.68 -9.04 -4.78
N THR A 176 -13.35 -9.49 -5.83
CA THR A 176 -13.08 -10.79 -6.50
C THR A 176 -12.51 -10.61 -7.90
N TRP A 177 -11.78 -9.53 -8.14
CA TRP A 177 -11.15 -9.25 -9.45
C TRP A 177 -10.15 -10.34 -9.82
N ASP A 178 -9.94 -10.51 -11.12
CA ASP A 178 -9.15 -11.63 -11.64
C ASP A 178 -7.76 -11.74 -11.04
N LEU A 179 -7.01 -10.66 -10.94
CA LEU A 179 -5.67 -10.71 -10.34
C LEU A 179 -5.72 -11.18 -8.87
N LEU A 180 -6.72 -10.72 -8.11
CA LEU A 180 -6.87 -11.06 -6.69
C LEU A 180 -7.25 -12.53 -6.46
N ARG A 181 -7.95 -13.16 -7.40
CA ARG A 181 -8.45 -14.54 -7.26
C ARG A 181 -7.62 -15.59 -8.00
N LEU A 182 -6.81 -15.21 -9.01
CA LEU A 182 -5.99 -16.14 -9.81
C LEU A 182 -4.62 -16.40 -9.18
N THR A 183 -4.21 -15.57 -8.26
CA THR A 183 -2.95 -15.71 -7.51
C THR A 183 -3.13 -16.59 -6.28
N GLN A 184 -2.08 -17.30 -5.90
CA GLN A 184 -2.06 -18.20 -4.74
C GLN A 184 -1.59 -17.51 -3.45
N MET A 185 -1.05 -16.31 -3.56
CA MET A 185 -0.57 -15.48 -2.46
C MET A 185 -1.45 -14.24 -2.29
N PRO A 186 -1.36 -13.53 -1.15
CA PRO A 186 -2.04 -12.25 -0.95
C PRO A 186 -1.67 -11.24 -2.03
N VAL A 187 -2.68 -10.61 -2.62
CA VAL A 187 -2.53 -9.50 -3.57
C VAL A 187 -3.19 -8.27 -3.00
N ILE A 188 -2.50 -7.15 -3.08
CA ILE A 188 -3.05 -5.84 -2.78
C ILE A 188 -3.01 -5.02 -4.06
N GLN A 189 -4.19 -4.64 -4.56
CA GLN A 189 -4.30 -3.69 -5.65
C GLN A 189 -4.54 -2.29 -5.07
N ILE A 190 -3.72 -1.34 -5.46
CA ILE A 190 -3.76 0.04 -5.00
C ILE A 190 -4.23 0.90 -6.16
N VAL A 191 -5.40 1.51 -6.02
CA VAL A 191 -5.84 2.61 -6.89
C VAL A 191 -5.32 3.89 -6.28
N LEU A 192 -4.29 4.46 -6.90
CA LEU A 192 -3.48 5.56 -6.37
C LEU A 192 -4.19 6.91 -6.39
N GLY A 193 -5.26 7.02 -7.18
CA GLY A 193 -6.05 8.24 -7.36
C GLY A 193 -6.68 8.29 -8.74
N TYR A 194 -7.39 9.40 -9.00
CA TYR A 194 -8.14 9.61 -10.24
C TYR A 194 -7.41 10.58 -11.17
N LEU A 195 -7.09 10.12 -12.38
CA LEU A 195 -6.43 10.94 -13.41
C LEU A 195 -7.38 11.97 -14.07
N THR A 196 -8.61 12.03 -13.61
CA THR A 196 -9.62 13.05 -13.94
C THR A 196 -9.77 14.11 -12.85
N ASN A 197 -9.17 13.91 -11.66
CA ASN A 197 -9.25 14.85 -10.55
C ASN A 197 -7.99 15.75 -10.50
N PRO A 198 -8.14 17.08 -10.50
CA PRO A 198 -6.99 18.00 -10.52
C PRO A 198 -6.07 17.90 -9.29
N GLU A 199 -6.61 17.57 -8.12
CA GLU A 199 -5.79 17.46 -6.89
C GLU A 199 -4.98 16.16 -6.88
N ASP A 200 -5.60 15.04 -7.27
CA ASP A 200 -4.88 13.76 -7.41
C ASP A 200 -3.78 13.86 -8.48
N ILE A 201 -4.07 14.52 -9.62
CA ILE A 201 -3.08 14.76 -10.68
C ILE A 201 -1.86 15.52 -10.15
N LYS A 202 -2.05 16.55 -9.31
CA LYS A 202 -0.94 17.30 -8.73
C LYS A 202 -0.02 16.40 -7.90
N ILE A 203 -0.58 15.43 -7.20
CA ILE A 203 0.16 14.49 -6.36
C ILE A 203 0.86 13.47 -7.25
N LEU A 204 0.11 12.80 -8.13
CA LEU A 204 0.61 11.70 -8.95
C LEU A 204 1.66 12.13 -9.98
N THR A 205 1.58 13.36 -10.49
CA THR A 205 2.58 13.89 -11.42
C THR A 205 3.82 14.47 -10.73
N ASN A 206 3.80 14.63 -9.41
CA ASN A 206 4.93 15.15 -8.63
C ASN A 206 5.90 14.01 -8.26
N PRO A 207 7.16 14.03 -8.74
CA PRO A 207 8.15 12.98 -8.44
C PRO A 207 8.40 12.79 -6.94
N SER A 208 8.39 13.87 -6.14
CA SER A 208 8.58 13.79 -4.69
C SER A 208 7.40 13.10 -4.01
N ARG A 209 6.17 13.37 -4.46
CA ARG A 209 4.98 12.71 -3.90
C ARG A 209 4.91 11.22 -4.28
N ARG A 210 5.36 10.87 -5.47
CA ARG A 210 5.53 9.44 -5.84
C ARG A 210 6.59 8.76 -4.96
N ASP A 211 7.60 9.49 -4.54
CA ASP A 211 8.60 8.99 -3.59
C ASP A 211 7.99 8.72 -2.20
N ASP A 212 7.16 9.63 -1.71
CA ASP A 212 6.42 9.48 -0.46
C ASP A 212 5.46 8.27 -0.52
N ILE A 213 4.78 8.06 -1.65
CA ILE A 213 3.89 6.89 -1.88
C ILE A 213 4.71 5.59 -1.88
N ALA A 214 5.83 5.55 -2.58
CA ALA A 214 6.69 4.37 -2.63
C ALA A 214 7.25 4.03 -1.23
N GLU A 215 7.67 5.03 -0.47
CA GLU A 215 8.11 4.84 0.93
C GLU A 215 6.97 4.31 1.80
N ALA A 216 5.76 4.88 1.67
CA ALA A 216 4.58 4.44 2.41
C ALA A 216 4.30 2.94 2.23
N ILE A 217 4.32 2.47 0.98
CA ILE A 217 4.09 1.05 0.65
C ILE A 217 5.15 0.16 1.28
N VAL A 218 6.42 0.52 1.17
CA VAL A 218 7.52 -0.27 1.75
C VAL A 218 7.46 -0.30 3.28
N ILE A 219 7.10 0.81 3.92
CA ILE A 219 6.92 0.85 5.38
C ILE A 219 5.75 -0.03 5.81
N ALA A 220 4.64 -0.02 5.08
CA ALA A 220 3.49 -0.88 5.36
C ALA A 220 3.86 -2.36 5.31
N VAL A 221 4.62 -2.78 4.28
CA VAL A 221 5.14 -4.16 4.17
C VAL A 221 6.06 -4.49 5.34
N LYS A 222 6.98 -3.61 5.71
CA LYS A 222 7.86 -3.80 6.88
C LYS A 222 7.05 -3.95 8.18
N ARG A 223 6.02 -3.14 8.37
CA ARG A 223 5.14 -3.22 9.56
C ARG A 223 4.43 -4.56 9.64
N MET A 224 3.97 -5.10 8.53
CA MET A 224 3.32 -6.41 8.51
C MET A 224 4.22 -7.50 9.10
N TYR A 225 5.46 -7.59 8.66
CA TYR A 225 6.42 -8.58 9.17
C TYR A 225 6.87 -8.32 10.60
N LEU A 226 6.78 -7.09 11.09
CA LEU A 226 7.07 -6.78 12.49
C LEU A 226 5.95 -7.25 13.43
N MET A 227 4.68 -7.17 13.01
CA MET A 227 3.56 -7.60 13.84
C MET A 227 3.56 -9.11 14.11
N GLU A 228 4.03 -9.92 13.17
CA GLU A 228 4.18 -11.37 13.39
C GLU A 228 5.14 -11.70 14.56
N GLN A 229 5.98 -10.77 14.98
CA GLN A 229 7.00 -10.98 16.01
C GLN A 229 6.65 -10.39 17.38
N ASP A 230 5.85 -9.32 17.42
CA ASP A 230 5.47 -8.67 18.69
C ASP A 230 4.43 -9.46 19.49
N THR A 231 3.70 -10.38 18.86
CA THR A 231 2.77 -11.28 19.56
C THR A 231 3.44 -12.21 20.57
N ALA A 232 4.74 -12.48 20.44
CA ALA A 232 5.50 -13.32 21.37
C ALA A 232 5.95 -12.56 22.64
N VAL A 233 6.03 -11.23 22.60
CA VAL A 233 6.62 -10.40 23.68
C VAL A 233 5.56 -9.76 24.58
N THR A 234 4.33 -9.58 24.09
CA THR A 234 3.27 -8.82 24.79
C THR A 234 2.27 -9.69 25.54
N GLY A 235 2.42 -11.03 25.54
CA GLY A 235 1.43 -11.94 26.14
C GLY A 235 0.08 -11.93 25.38
N ALA A 236 -0.02 -11.25 24.26
CA ALA A 236 -1.15 -11.35 23.35
C ALA A 236 -1.07 -12.71 22.63
N TYR A 237 -2.21 -13.37 22.46
CA TYR A 237 -2.33 -14.66 21.78
C TYR A 237 -1.70 -14.57 20.38
N LYS A 238 -0.94 -15.61 20.00
CA LYS A 238 -0.49 -15.77 18.64
C LYS A 238 -1.72 -15.84 17.73
N PHE A 239 -1.66 -15.23 16.58
CA PHE A 239 -2.77 -15.24 15.62
C PHE A 239 -3.22 -16.67 15.27
N SER A 240 -2.28 -17.63 15.19
CA SER A 240 -2.58 -19.07 15.08
C SER A 240 -3.39 -19.63 16.26
N GLU A 241 -3.24 -19.10 17.46
CA GLU A 241 -3.99 -19.54 18.65
C GLU A 241 -5.42 -18.99 18.65
N LEU A 242 -5.63 -17.78 18.10
CA LEU A 242 -6.97 -17.23 17.87
C LEU A 242 -7.75 -18.02 16.81
N LEU A 243 -7.10 -18.45 15.73
CA LEU A 243 -7.72 -19.30 14.71
C LEU A 243 -8.12 -20.69 15.25
N HIS A 244 -7.34 -21.25 16.17
CA HIS A 244 -7.70 -22.52 16.82
C HIS A 244 -8.82 -22.36 17.87
N ALA A 245 -8.95 -21.20 18.50
CA ALA A 245 -10.02 -20.92 19.46
C ALA A 245 -11.39 -20.69 18.80
N GLU A 246 -11.44 -20.24 17.55
CA GLU A 246 -12.69 -20.12 16.78
C GLU A 246 -13.17 -21.44 16.16
N GLN A 247 -12.32 -22.48 16.13
CA GLN A 247 -12.65 -23.79 15.57
C GLN A 247 -12.99 -24.84 16.65
N ALA A 248 -12.93 -24.49 17.92
CA ALA A 248 -13.28 -25.33 19.07
C ALA A 248 -14.64 -24.94 19.66
#